data_59dd27c0143f10300597f7f928abfcef
#
_entry.id   59dd27c0143f10300597f7f928abfcef
#
_cell.length_a   1.000
_cell.length_b   1.000
_cell.length_c   1.000
_cell.angle_alpha   90.00
_cell.angle_beta   90.00
_cell.angle_gamma   90.00
#
_symmetry.space_group_name_H-M   'P 1'
#
loop_
_entity.id
_entity.type
_entity.pdbx_description
1 polymer ?
#
loop_
_entity_poly.entity_id
_entity_poly.type
_entity_poly.pdbx_seq_one_letter_code
_entity_poly.pdbx_strand_id
1 'polypeptide(L)'
;MINIVLLAPIHNSLYARLVAFRLTKEKDVKLSGIVVRSHWNLRRIRSEFNRDGARLIKKVFNKLVVGDQRFSGMETNNLASLARKWHLPYKSLNEIALYLNIPYSIVPDHNHPKSLKILQGIKPDVVLFTGGGLLRKPVLEIPRLGILNCHTGILPQYRGMDVVEWTAVEGKINSVGFGASLHFMDNGVDTGPVLLKRAIAPKTGTSFEIIRAELETIMVELMIEGVRGLQAGILAPQPQDPVVGRQYYVMHPRIKSSAESRLLKQI
;
A
#
# COMPACT_ATOMS: atom_id res chain seq x y z
N MET A 1 11.88 21.02 6.88
CA MET A 1 12.10 19.89 5.93
C MET A 1 11.81 18.60 6.66
N ILE A 2 10.97 17.71 6.10
CA ILE A 2 10.62 16.39 6.68
C ILE A 2 11.52 15.31 6.07
N ASN A 3 12.11 14.45 6.93
CA ASN A 3 13.01 13.38 6.54
C ASN A 3 12.26 12.05 6.39
N ILE A 4 12.30 11.42 5.22
CA ILE A 4 11.50 10.26 4.87
C ILE A 4 12.37 9.07 4.48
N VAL A 5 11.97 7.87 4.92
CA VAL A 5 12.46 6.60 4.40
C VAL A 5 11.29 5.83 3.77
N LEU A 6 11.51 5.23 2.62
CA LEU A 6 10.55 4.37 1.94
C LEU A 6 10.84 2.90 2.22
N LEU A 7 9.87 2.16 2.73
CA LEU A 7 9.88 0.70 2.82
C LEU A 7 9.07 0.10 1.68
N ALA A 8 9.70 -0.73 0.86
CA ALA A 8 9.06 -1.30 -0.32
C ALA A 8 9.07 -2.84 -0.35
N PRO A 9 8.01 -3.46 -0.89
CA PRO A 9 7.90 -4.93 -0.93
C PRO A 9 8.89 -5.57 -1.91
N ILE A 10 9.23 -4.87 -3.00
CA ILE A 10 10.08 -5.32 -4.10
C ILE A 10 10.74 -4.13 -4.81
N HIS A 11 11.87 -4.36 -5.46
CA HIS A 11 12.68 -3.31 -6.10
C HIS A 11 12.01 -2.60 -7.28
N ASN A 12 11.11 -3.28 -8.00
CA ASN A 12 10.39 -2.77 -9.17
C ASN A 12 8.92 -2.44 -8.90
N SER A 13 8.47 -2.40 -7.64
CA SER A 13 7.10 -2.03 -7.28
C SER A 13 6.70 -0.70 -7.92
N LEU A 14 5.70 -0.72 -8.80
CA LEU A 14 5.25 0.48 -9.51
C LEU A 14 4.63 1.50 -8.54
N TYR A 15 3.84 1.03 -7.58
CA TYR A 15 3.30 1.86 -6.50
C TYR A 15 4.42 2.58 -5.73
N ALA A 16 5.43 1.84 -5.26
CA ALA A 16 6.54 2.43 -4.51
C ALA A 16 7.38 3.41 -5.35
N ARG A 17 7.59 3.09 -6.66
CA ARG A 17 8.31 3.99 -7.59
C ARG A 17 7.56 5.29 -7.83
N LEU A 18 6.24 5.23 -8.01
CA LEU A 18 5.40 6.41 -8.18
C LEU A 18 5.42 7.30 -6.92
N VAL A 19 5.29 6.71 -5.73
CA VAL A 19 5.41 7.44 -4.46
C VAL A 19 6.80 8.07 -4.36
N ALA A 20 7.88 7.30 -4.53
CA ALA A 20 9.25 7.82 -4.45
C ALA A 20 9.50 8.95 -5.46
N PHE A 21 9.11 8.76 -6.72
CA PHE A 21 9.26 9.76 -7.78
C PHE A 21 8.49 11.04 -7.45
N ARG A 22 7.26 10.92 -6.98
CA ARG A 22 6.46 12.10 -6.66
C ARG A 22 7.03 12.89 -5.48
N LEU A 23 7.57 12.20 -4.47
CA LEU A 23 8.26 12.85 -3.35
C LEU A 23 9.44 13.72 -3.78
N THR A 24 10.14 13.36 -4.86
CA THR A 24 11.27 14.19 -5.39
C THR A 24 10.82 15.56 -5.89
N LYS A 25 9.53 15.76 -6.11
CA LYS A 25 8.93 17.02 -6.60
C LYS A 25 8.35 17.88 -5.47
N GLU A 26 8.33 17.36 -4.24
CA GLU A 26 7.74 18.06 -3.10
C GLU A 26 8.77 18.96 -2.42
N LYS A 27 8.38 20.21 -2.16
CA LYS A 27 9.20 21.16 -1.39
C LYS A 27 9.27 20.73 0.07
N ASP A 28 10.42 20.95 0.69
CA ASP A 28 10.66 20.66 2.11
C ASP A 28 10.44 19.19 2.52
N VAL A 29 10.50 18.28 1.54
CA VAL A 29 10.46 16.83 1.72
C VAL A 29 11.77 16.23 1.24
N LYS A 30 12.41 15.44 2.09
CA LYS A 30 13.67 14.75 1.76
C LYS A 30 13.46 13.24 1.85
N LEU A 31 13.51 12.56 0.70
CA LEU A 31 13.67 11.10 0.69
C LEU A 31 15.13 10.78 1.01
N SER A 32 15.40 10.17 2.16
CA SER A 32 16.75 9.95 2.69
C SER A 32 17.19 8.49 2.68
N GLY A 33 16.34 7.60 2.19
CA GLY A 33 16.70 6.19 2.02
C GLY A 33 15.55 5.34 1.52
N ILE A 34 15.91 4.25 0.87
CA ILE A 34 14.96 3.25 0.36
C ILE A 34 15.40 1.89 0.88
N VAL A 35 14.50 1.19 1.58
CA VAL A 35 14.73 -0.16 2.09
C VAL A 35 13.75 -1.11 1.42
N VAL A 36 14.28 -2.08 0.69
CA VAL A 36 13.50 -3.04 -0.09
C VAL A 36 13.60 -4.41 0.54
N ARG A 37 12.47 -5.10 0.64
CA ARG A 37 12.44 -6.48 1.10
C ARG A 37 12.90 -7.44 0.00
N SER A 38 13.77 -8.38 0.36
CA SER A 38 14.25 -9.43 -0.55
C SER A 38 13.12 -10.38 -0.96
N HIS A 39 13.15 -10.82 -2.22
CA HIS A 39 12.28 -11.88 -2.73
C HIS A 39 12.70 -13.27 -2.21
N TRP A 40 13.99 -13.47 -1.95
CA TRP A 40 14.61 -14.75 -1.65
C TRP A 40 14.68 -14.99 -0.14
N ASN A 41 13.53 -14.99 0.55
CA ASN A 41 13.47 -15.44 1.94
C ASN A 41 12.89 -16.86 1.98
N LEU A 42 13.77 -17.87 2.07
CA LEU A 42 13.41 -19.29 2.08
C LEU A 42 12.38 -19.64 3.18
N ARG A 43 12.48 -19.00 4.37
CA ARG A 43 11.51 -19.21 5.45
C ARG A 43 10.11 -18.75 5.04
N ARG A 44 10.04 -17.63 4.34
CA ARG A 44 8.77 -17.07 3.85
C ARG A 44 8.22 -17.91 2.70
N ILE A 45 9.04 -18.28 1.72
CA ILE A 45 8.63 -19.16 0.60
C ILE A 45 8.04 -20.45 1.16
N ARG A 46 8.69 -21.04 2.17
CA ARG A 46 8.20 -22.25 2.84
C ARG A 46 6.89 -22.01 3.60
N SER A 47 6.75 -20.88 4.30
CA SER A 47 5.51 -20.55 5.02
C SER A 47 4.34 -20.23 4.08
N GLU A 48 4.61 -19.52 2.98
CA GLU A 48 3.61 -19.23 1.94
C GLU A 48 3.21 -20.51 1.18
N PHE A 49 4.18 -21.41 0.93
CA PHE A 49 3.90 -22.72 0.32
C PHE A 49 3.06 -23.61 1.23
N ASN A 50 3.36 -23.64 2.53
CA ASN A 50 2.56 -24.39 3.52
C ASN A 50 1.14 -23.84 3.68
N ARG A 51 0.94 -22.52 3.48
CA ARG A 51 -0.38 -21.87 3.59
C ARG A 51 -1.20 -21.98 2.30
N ASP A 52 -0.60 -21.74 1.15
CA ASP A 52 -1.28 -21.56 -0.13
C ASP A 52 -1.11 -22.76 -1.08
N GLY A 53 -0.19 -23.70 -0.78
CA GLY A 53 0.09 -24.91 -1.58
C GLY A 53 0.36 -24.59 -3.06
N ALA A 54 -0.19 -25.40 -3.97
CA ALA A 54 -0.03 -25.21 -5.43
C ALA A 54 -0.63 -23.90 -5.97
N ARG A 55 -1.52 -23.22 -5.20
CA ARG A 55 -2.06 -21.90 -5.55
C ARG A 55 -1.00 -20.81 -5.52
N LEU A 56 0.07 -20.99 -4.73
CA LEU A 56 1.21 -20.07 -4.69
C LEU A 56 1.89 -20.01 -6.06
N ILE A 57 2.09 -21.16 -6.72
CA ILE A 57 2.71 -21.24 -8.06
C ILE A 57 1.89 -20.43 -9.06
N LYS A 58 0.57 -20.55 -9.03
CA LYS A 58 -0.34 -19.79 -9.92
C LYS A 58 -0.30 -18.28 -9.61
N LYS A 59 -0.24 -17.90 -8.31
CA LYS A 59 -0.12 -16.49 -7.89
C LYS A 59 1.23 -15.89 -8.32
N VAL A 60 2.32 -16.63 -8.13
CA VAL A 60 3.67 -16.19 -8.52
C VAL A 60 3.78 -16.12 -10.04
N PHE A 61 3.29 -17.10 -10.77
CA PHE A 61 3.26 -17.11 -12.23
C PHE A 61 2.44 -15.93 -12.78
N ASN A 62 1.24 -15.70 -12.27
CA ASN A 62 0.41 -14.57 -12.69
C ASN A 62 1.06 -13.22 -12.36
N LYS A 63 1.79 -13.11 -11.25
CA LYS A 63 2.47 -11.87 -10.85
C LYS A 63 3.76 -11.61 -11.62
N LEU A 64 4.48 -12.67 -12.03
CA LEU A 64 5.74 -12.58 -12.79
C LEU A 64 5.51 -12.48 -14.30
N VAL A 65 4.51 -13.21 -14.82
CA VAL A 65 4.28 -13.34 -16.28
C VAL A 65 3.23 -12.36 -16.77
N VAL A 66 2.16 -12.15 -16.01
CA VAL A 66 1.05 -11.27 -16.43
C VAL A 66 1.28 -9.81 -15.98
N GLY A 67 2.08 -9.58 -14.93
CA GLY A 67 2.49 -8.24 -14.48
C GLY A 67 1.39 -7.16 -14.57
N ASP A 68 1.81 -5.92 -14.77
CA ASP A 68 0.92 -4.77 -14.99
C ASP A 68 0.23 -4.76 -16.38
N GLN A 69 0.45 -5.77 -17.23
CA GLN A 69 -0.15 -5.86 -18.56
C GLN A 69 -1.65 -6.18 -18.58
N ARG A 70 -2.24 -6.53 -17.44
CA ARG A 70 -3.68 -6.86 -17.33
C ARG A 70 -4.61 -5.76 -17.81
N PHE A 71 -4.13 -4.53 -17.90
CA PHE A 71 -4.90 -3.35 -18.28
C PHE A 71 -4.38 -2.64 -19.53
N SER A 72 -3.50 -3.28 -20.32
CA SER A 72 -3.03 -2.72 -21.58
C SER A 72 -4.18 -2.75 -22.59
N GLY A 73 -4.83 -1.61 -22.77
CA GLY A 73 -5.96 -1.46 -23.70
C GLY A 73 -7.25 -0.93 -23.04
N MET A 74 -7.37 -0.94 -21.73
CA MET A 74 -8.46 -0.24 -21.06
C MET A 74 -8.01 1.18 -20.66
N GLU A 75 -8.81 2.20 -20.99
CA GLU A 75 -8.69 3.56 -20.42
C GLU A 75 -9.12 3.56 -18.95
N THR A 76 -8.42 2.76 -18.14
CA THR A 76 -8.68 2.68 -16.70
C THR A 76 -7.67 3.53 -15.96
N ASN A 77 -8.14 4.21 -14.93
CA ASN A 77 -7.27 4.93 -14.00
C ASN A 77 -6.51 3.89 -13.15
N ASN A 78 -5.28 3.57 -13.53
CA ASN A 78 -4.42 2.60 -12.87
C ASN A 78 -2.98 3.12 -12.73
N LEU A 79 -2.13 2.41 -11.97
CA LEU A 79 -0.74 2.82 -11.75
C LEU A 79 0.06 2.98 -13.03
N ALA A 80 -0.20 2.16 -14.06
CA ALA A 80 0.51 2.26 -15.34
C ALA A 80 0.11 3.53 -16.11
N SER A 81 -1.18 3.89 -16.11
CA SER A 81 -1.66 5.15 -16.69
C SER A 81 -1.09 6.36 -15.94
N LEU A 82 -1.02 6.28 -14.61
CA LEU A 82 -0.42 7.31 -13.77
C LEU A 82 1.08 7.47 -14.04
N ALA A 83 1.79 6.36 -14.22
CA ALA A 83 3.21 6.38 -14.58
C ALA A 83 3.47 7.04 -15.93
N ARG A 84 2.63 6.76 -16.94
CA ARG A 84 2.68 7.45 -18.24
C ARG A 84 2.38 8.95 -18.10
N LYS A 85 1.30 9.30 -17.39
CA LYS A 85 0.90 10.69 -17.15
C LYS A 85 1.99 11.51 -16.47
N TRP A 86 2.72 10.90 -15.55
CA TRP A 86 3.80 11.57 -14.82
C TRP A 86 5.17 11.42 -15.49
N HIS A 87 5.25 10.74 -16.64
CA HIS A 87 6.49 10.47 -17.35
C HIS A 87 7.56 9.85 -16.41
N LEU A 88 7.17 8.81 -15.66
CA LEU A 88 8.07 8.13 -14.71
C LEU A 88 9.28 7.53 -15.46
N PRO A 89 10.51 8.07 -15.30
CA PRO A 89 11.65 7.62 -16.10
C PRO A 89 12.34 6.38 -15.51
N TYR A 90 12.11 6.09 -14.24
CA TYR A 90 12.85 5.07 -13.51
C TYR A 90 12.16 3.70 -13.56
N LYS A 91 12.93 2.64 -13.89
CA LYS A 91 12.45 1.26 -13.96
C LYS A 91 12.54 0.53 -12.62
N SER A 92 13.32 1.06 -11.67
CA SER A 92 13.51 0.48 -10.34
C SER A 92 13.69 1.54 -9.26
N LEU A 93 13.48 1.13 -8.00
CA LEU A 93 13.78 1.97 -6.84
C LEU A 93 15.28 2.24 -6.66
N ASN A 94 16.13 1.33 -7.15
CA ASN A 94 17.57 1.54 -7.15
C ASN A 94 17.99 2.70 -8.08
N GLU A 95 17.36 2.82 -9.25
CA GLU A 95 17.63 3.94 -10.16
C GLU A 95 17.23 5.29 -9.52
N ILE A 96 16.11 5.33 -8.79
CA ILE A 96 15.70 6.53 -8.03
C ILE A 96 16.73 6.85 -6.94
N ALA A 97 17.19 5.84 -6.21
CA ALA A 97 18.17 6.03 -5.15
C ALA A 97 19.52 6.53 -5.69
N LEU A 98 19.97 6.00 -6.82
CA LEU A 98 21.18 6.45 -7.50
C LEU A 98 21.03 7.91 -7.97
N TYR A 99 19.92 8.26 -8.61
CA TYR A 99 19.64 9.63 -9.05
C TYR A 99 19.66 10.64 -7.91
N LEU A 100 19.11 10.26 -6.74
CA LEU A 100 19.05 11.11 -5.56
C LEU A 100 20.31 11.06 -4.70
N ASN A 101 21.25 10.18 -5.04
CA ASN A 101 22.44 9.88 -4.22
C ASN A 101 22.08 9.54 -2.75
N ILE A 102 21.10 8.66 -2.55
CA ILE A 102 20.63 8.22 -1.24
C ILE A 102 20.87 6.72 -1.01
N PRO A 103 20.96 6.27 0.26
CA PRO A 103 21.09 4.85 0.60
C PRO A 103 19.97 4.00 0.02
N TYR A 104 20.35 2.93 -0.68
CA TYR A 104 19.48 1.86 -1.12
C TYR A 104 19.90 0.55 -0.48
N SER A 105 18.99 -0.16 0.15
CA SER A 105 19.31 -1.40 0.86
C SER A 105 18.28 -2.47 0.62
N ILE A 106 18.75 -3.70 0.38
CA ILE A 106 17.91 -4.89 0.35
C ILE A 106 18.08 -5.62 1.68
N VAL A 107 16.94 -5.94 2.32
CA VAL A 107 16.88 -6.64 3.61
C VAL A 107 16.03 -7.90 3.49
N PRO A 108 16.28 -8.95 4.28
CA PRO A 108 15.47 -10.17 4.25
C PRO A 108 14.00 -9.92 4.58
N ASP A 109 13.77 -9.01 5.53
CA ASP A 109 12.45 -8.58 6.00
C ASP A 109 12.59 -7.18 6.63
N HIS A 110 11.52 -6.38 6.64
CA HIS A 110 11.56 -5.05 7.25
C HIS A 110 11.74 -5.07 8.76
N ASN A 111 11.42 -6.18 9.43
CA ASN A 111 11.68 -6.38 10.86
C ASN A 111 13.07 -6.95 11.17
N HIS A 112 13.88 -7.22 10.15
CA HIS A 112 15.21 -7.78 10.33
C HIS A 112 16.15 -6.76 11.00
N PRO A 113 17.10 -7.19 11.90
CA PRO A 113 18.04 -6.27 12.56
C PRO A 113 18.79 -5.33 11.62
N LYS A 114 19.12 -5.79 10.40
CA LYS A 114 19.73 -4.93 9.37
C LYS A 114 18.83 -3.75 8.99
N SER A 115 17.52 -3.96 8.87
CA SER A 115 16.55 -2.90 8.58
C SER A 115 16.46 -1.90 9.74
N LEU A 116 16.38 -2.41 10.97
CA LEU A 116 16.36 -1.57 12.17
C LEU A 116 17.61 -0.68 12.24
N LYS A 117 18.79 -1.26 12.05
CA LYS A 117 20.07 -0.50 12.07
C LYS A 117 20.11 0.60 11.01
N ILE A 118 19.60 0.33 9.80
CA ILE A 118 19.51 1.33 8.72
C ILE A 118 18.58 2.47 9.12
N LEU A 119 17.38 2.16 9.59
CA LEU A 119 16.40 3.17 10.01
C LEU A 119 16.91 4.00 11.19
N GLN A 120 17.53 3.37 12.19
CA GLN A 120 18.16 4.04 13.33
C GLN A 120 19.31 4.98 12.91
N GLY A 121 20.08 4.59 11.90
CA GLY A 121 21.15 5.42 11.34
C GLY A 121 20.63 6.64 10.59
N ILE A 122 19.53 6.50 9.84
CA ILE A 122 18.93 7.61 9.08
C ILE A 122 18.09 8.53 9.97
N LYS A 123 17.46 8.00 11.03
CA LYS A 123 16.54 8.72 11.95
C LYS A 123 15.43 9.46 11.20
N PRO A 124 14.57 8.76 10.47
CA PRO A 124 13.51 9.40 9.69
C PRO A 124 12.46 10.07 10.59
N ASP A 125 11.87 11.16 10.11
CA ASP A 125 10.67 11.72 10.73
C ASP A 125 9.46 10.84 10.44
N VAL A 126 9.33 10.39 9.20
CA VAL A 126 8.24 9.54 8.73
C VAL A 126 8.81 8.39 7.89
N VAL A 127 8.25 7.22 8.07
CA VAL A 127 8.48 6.09 7.16
C VAL A 127 7.23 5.88 6.31
N LEU A 128 7.39 5.73 5.01
CA LEU A 128 6.31 5.35 4.11
C LEU A 128 6.37 3.86 3.85
N PHE A 129 5.31 3.15 4.21
CA PHE A 129 5.19 1.73 3.98
C PHE A 129 4.34 1.45 2.73
N THR A 130 4.96 0.91 1.70
CA THR A 130 4.29 0.59 0.42
C THR A 130 4.01 -0.90 0.26
N GLY A 131 4.04 -1.63 1.37
CA GLY A 131 3.80 -3.06 1.43
C GLY A 131 5.03 -3.85 1.86
N GLY A 132 4.84 -5.13 2.11
CA GLY A 132 5.97 -5.99 2.50
C GLY A 132 5.74 -6.84 3.75
N GLY A 133 4.50 -7.01 4.18
CA GLY A 133 4.12 -7.78 5.37
C GLY A 133 3.83 -6.90 6.58
N LEU A 134 3.69 -7.51 7.73
CA LEU A 134 3.43 -6.79 8.98
C LEU A 134 4.71 -6.19 9.54
N LEU A 135 4.64 -4.97 10.04
CA LEU A 135 5.70 -4.35 10.84
C LEU A 135 5.47 -4.63 12.32
N ARG A 136 6.57 -4.84 13.04
CA ARG A 136 6.54 -5.12 14.47
C ARG A 136 7.01 -3.90 15.26
N LYS A 137 6.66 -3.86 16.54
CA LYS A 137 6.95 -2.78 17.46
C LYS A 137 8.36 -2.17 17.32
N PRO A 138 9.47 -2.93 17.23
CA PRO A 138 10.81 -2.33 17.11
C PRO A 138 11.00 -1.46 15.85
N VAL A 139 10.27 -1.73 14.76
CA VAL A 139 10.31 -0.90 13.54
C VAL A 139 9.38 0.30 13.68
N LEU A 140 8.19 0.08 14.26
CA LEU A 140 7.14 1.10 14.41
C LEU A 140 7.60 2.29 15.27
N GLU A 141 8.50 2.05 16.23
CA GLU A 141 8.97 3.06 17.18
C GLU A 141 10.19 3.87 16.71
N ILE A 142 10.78 3.57 15.53
CA ILE A 142 11.98 4.27 15.08
C ILE A 142 11.66 5.68 14.53
N PRO A 143 10.68 5.87 13.62
CA PRO A 143 10.44 7.19 13.06
C PRO A 143 9.78 8.11 14.07
N ARG A 144 10.19 9.38 14.08
CA ARG A 144 9.75 10.39 15.06
C ARG A 144 8.23 10.62 15.04
N LEU A 145 7.61 10.67 13.86
CA LEU A 145 6.15 10.87 13.70
C LEU A 145 5.40 9.56 13.52
N GLY A 146 6.06 8.53 13.00
CA GLY A 146 5.46 7.21 12.77
C GLY A 146 5.60 6.70 11.34
N ILE A 147 4.89 5.61 11.06
CA ILE A 147 4.90 4.94 9.76
C ILE A 147 3.54 5.12 9.09
N LEU A 148 3.51 5.68 7.89
CA LEU A 148 2.30 5.82 7.09
C LEU A 148 2.07 4.58 6.23
N ASN A 149 0.84 4.11 6.23
CA ASN A 149 0.32 3.10 5.31
C ASN A 149 -0.96 3.61 4.66
N CYS A 150 -1.14 3.29 3.39
CA CYS A 150 -2.41 3.53 2.71
C CYS A 150 -3.13 2.20 2.47
N HIS A 151 -4.32 2.07 3.05
CA HIS A 151 -5.14 0.87 3.03
C HIS A 151 -6.31 1.01 2.04
N THR A 152 -6.61 -0.07 1.28
CA THR A 152 -7.72 -0.10 0.29
C THR A 152 -9.07 -0.37 0.94
N GLY A 153 -9.40 0.36 2.00
CA GLY A 153 -10.67 0.25 2.73
C GLY A 153 -11.00 1.56 3.44
N ILE A 154 -12.27 1.78 3.71
CA ILE A 154 -12.71 2.89 4.56
C ILE A 154 -12.56 2.47 6.01
N LEU A 155 -11.58 3.05 6.69
CA LEU A 155 -11.32 2.83 8.12
C LEU A 155 -12.26 3.69 8.99
N PRO A 156 -12.71 3.19 10.14
CA PRO A 156 -12.38 1.92 10.79
C PRO A 156 -13.22 0.72 10.34
N GLN A 157 -14.20 0.89 9.43
CA GLN A 157 -15.21 -0.12 9.09
C GLN A 157 -14.59 -1.39 8.52
N TYR A 158 -13.63 -1.25 7.62
CA TYR A 158 -13.03 -2.37 6.88
C TYR A 158 -11.52 -2.41 7.05
N ARG A 159 -11.01 -3.23 7.98
CA ARG A 159 -9.58 -3.47 8.23
C ARG A 159 -9.14 -4.82 7.68
N GLY A 160 -7.90 -4.97 7.24
CA GLY A 160 -7.30 -6.25 6.84
C GLY A 160 -7.34 -6.54 5.35
N MET A 161 -7.79 -7.73 4.96
CA MET A 161 -7.62 -8.25 3.60
C MET A 161 -8.95 -8.34 2.84
N ASP A 162 -8.88 -8.21 1.49
CA ASP A 162 -10.00 -8.34 0.55
C ASP A 162 -11.21 -7.48 0.92
N VAL A 163 -10.97 -6.33 1.55
CA VAL A 163 -12.01 -5.46 2.10
C VAL A 163 -12.93 -4.87 1.03
N VAL A 164 -12.45 -4.73 -0.21
CA VAL A 164 -13.28 -4.30 -1.35
C VAL A 164 -14.39 -5.33 -1.60
N GLU A 165 -14.04 -6.61 -1.68
CA GLU A 165 -15.00 -7.69 -1.86
C GLU A 165 -15.90 -7.87 -0.63
N TRP A 166 -15.35 -7.70 0.58
CA TRP A 166 -16.15 -7.78 1.81
C TRP A 166 -17.21 -6.68 1.88
N THR A 167 -16.91 -5.45 1.44
CA THR A 167 -17.89 -4.34 1.34
C THR A 167 -19.08 -4.74 0.46
N ALA A 168 -18.82 -5.41 -0.68
CA ALA A 168 -19.89 -5.88 -1.58
C ALA A 168 -20.69 -7.03 -0.98
N VAL A 169 -20.02 -8.02 -0.37
CA VAL A 169 -20.69 -9.18 0.28
C VAL A 169 -21.64 -8.72 1.39
N GLU A 170 -21.26 -7.72 2.16
CA GLU A 170 -22.07 -7.18 3.26
C GLU A 170 -23.18 -6.23 2.80
N GLY A 171 -23.27 -5.93 1.49
CA GLY A 171 -24.26 -5.00 0.96
C GLY A 171 -24.02 -3.55 1.38
N LYS A 172 -22.76 -3.20 1.67
CA LYS A 172 -22.38 -1.87 2.19
C LYS A 172 -21.85 -0.90 1.12
N ILE A 173 -22.00 -1.24 -0.16
CA ILE A 173 -21.51 -0.41 -1.27
C ILE A 173 -22.10 1.01 -1.19
N ASN A 174 -23.41 1.12 -0.92
CA ASN A 174 -24.10 2.42 -0.88
C ASN A 174 -23.96 3.15 0.47
N SER A 175 -23.69 2.46 1.56
CA SER A 175 -23.62 3.06 2.91
C SER A 175 -22.21 3.40 3.37
N VAL A 176 -21.22 2.60 3.01
CA VAL A 176 -19.80 2.80 3.33
C VAL A 176 -19.00 3.10 2.07
N GLY A 177 -19.28 2.40 0.98
CA GLY A 177 -18.62 2.57 -0.30
C GLY A 177 -17.24 1.91 -0.38
N PHE A 178 -16.60 2.09 -1.54
CA PHE A 178 -15.20 1.75 -1.76
C PHE A 178 -14.33 2.97 -1.57
N GLY A 179 -13.13 2.79 -1.03
CA GLY A 179 -12.22 3.90 -0.85
C GLY A 179 -10.87 3.45 -0.30
N ALA A 180 -9.99 4.43 -0.10
CA ALA A 180 -8.71 4.24 0.54
C ALA A 180 -8.57 5.14 1.76
N SER A 181 -7.84 4.69 2.76
CA SER A 181 -7.54 5.41 3.99
C SER A 181 -6.04 5.46 4.24
N LEU A 182 -5.50 6.66 4.41
CA LEU A 182 -4.14 6.87 4.88
C LEU A 182 -4.15 6.94 6.40
N HIS A 183 -3.34 6.12 7.04
CA HIS A 183 -3.27 6.05 8.50
C HIS A 183 -1.84 5.82 8.99
N PHE A 184 -1.58 6.12 10.24
CA PHE A 184 -0.38 5.66 10.91
C PHE A 184 -0.50 4.16 11.24
N MET A 185 0.60 3.43 11.10
CA MET A 185 0.66 2.04 11.53
C MET A 185 0.88 1.94 13.04
N ASP A 186 0.23 0.98 13.65
CA ASP A 186 0.41 0.57 15.03
C ASP A 186 0.62 -0.96 15.14
N ASN A 187 0.52 -1.53 16.33
CA ASN A 187 0.70 -2.97 16.55
C ASN A 187 -0.48 -3.83 16.03
N GLY A 188 -1.61 -3.21 15.70
CA GLY A 188 -2.78 -3.90 15.15
C GLY A 188 -2.74 -3.97 13.62
N VAL A 189 -3.82 -4.47 13.05
CA VAL A 189 -4.01 -4.52 11.60
C VAL A 189 -4.94 -3.38 11.20
N ASP A 190 -4.38 -2.36 10.58
CA ASP A 190 -5.06 -1.15 10.10
C ASP A 190 -5.86 -0.43 11.21
N THR A 191 -5.36 -0.45 12.46
CA THR A 191 -6.02 0.11 13.66
C THR A 191 -5.50 1.49 14.06
N GLY A 192 -4.37 1.91 13.54
CA GLY A 192 -3.75 3.18 13.90
C GLY A 192 -4.52 4.41 13.41
N PRO A 193 -4.19 5.60 13.95
CA PRO A 193 -4.93 6.82 13.69
C PRO A 193 -4.98 7.19 12.19
N VAL A 194 -6.16 7.59 11.71
CA VAL A 194 -6.40 7.94 10.31
C VAL A 194 -6.08 9.41 10.07
N LEU A 195 -5.40 9.69 8.95
CA LEU A 195 -5.08 11.04 8.50
C LEU A 195 -6.02 11.52 7.40
N LEU A 196 -6.22 10.69 6.38
CA LEU A 196 -7.02 11.02 5.20
C LEU A 196 -7.84 9.81 4.75
N LYS A 197 -9.00 10.10 4.15
CA LYS A 197 -9.84 9.09 3.47
C LYS A 197 -10.30 9.63 2.14
N ARG A 198 -10.42 8.75 1.14
CA ARG A 198 -11.03 9.11 -0.15
C ARG A 198 -11.88 7.95 -0.63
N ALA A 199 -13.18 8.22 -0.79
CA ALA A 199 -14.12 7.27 -1.38
C ALA A 199 -14.13 7.40 -2.91
N ILE A 200 -14.52 6.33 -3.58
CA ILE A 200 -14.83 6.32 -5.02
C ILE A 200 -16.29 5.95 -5.23
N ALA A 201 -16.88 6.51 -6.29
CA ALA A 201 -18.19 6.11 -6.78
C ALA A 201 -17.99 5.15 -7.95
N PRO A 202 -18.21 3.83 -7.76
CA PRO A 202 -18.04 2.88 -8.85
C PRO A 202 -19.09 3.10 -9.93
N LYS A 203 -18.67 2.93 -11.19
CA LYS A 203 -19.55 3.05 -12.34
C LYS A 203 -20.27 1.73 -12.60
N THR A 204 -21.45 1.80 -13.20
CA THR A 204 -22.20 0.62 -13.66
C THR A 204 -21.32 -0.28 -14.54
N GLY A 205 -21.35 -1.58 -14.27
CA GLY A 205 -20.55 -2.57 -15.01
C GLY A 205 -19.07 -2.62 -14.60
N THR A 206 -18.67 -1.94 -13.51
CA THR A 206 -17.29 -2.05 -13.00
C THR A 206 -16.99 -3.44 -12.41
N SER A 207 -15.71 -3.82 -12.37
CA SER A 207 -15.25 -5.04 -11.71
C SER A 207 -14.38 -4.70 -10.49
N PHE A 208 -14.15 -5.69 -9.62
CA PHE A 208 -13.22 -5.50 -8.47
C PHE A 208 -11.80 -5.17 -8.92
N GLU A 209 -11.36 -5.66 -10.07
CA GLU A 209 -10.05 -5.33 -10.65
C GLU A 209 -9.97 -3.85 -11.01
N ILE A 210 -11.02 -3.30 -11.62
CA ILE A 210 -11.10 -1.87 -11.97
C ILE A 210 -11.13 -1.03 -10.71
N ILE A 211 -11.96 -1.37 -9.73
CA ILE A 211 -12.04 -0.67 -8.44
C ILE A 211 -10.67 -0.68 -7.74
N ARG A 212 -9.99 -1.83 -7.67
CA ARG A 212 -8.67 -1.93 -7.06
C ARG A 212 -7.62 -1.11 -7.80
N ALA A 213 -7.64 -1.12 -9.12
CA ALA A 213 -6.73 -0.33 -9.94
C ALA A 213 -6.90 1.18 -9.70
N GLU A 214 -8.14 1.65 -9.59
CA GLU A 214 -8.44 3.04 -9.25
C GLU A 214 -8.00 3.39 -7.81
N LEU A 215 -8.28 2.52 -6.85
CA LEU A 215 -7.85 2.70 -5.46
C LEU A 215 -6.32 2.78 -5.34
N GLU A 216 -5.57 1.99 -6.10
CA GLU A 216 -4.11 2.06 -6.11
C GLU A 216 -3.58 3.43 -6.54
N THR A 217 -4.22 4.11 -7.49
CA THR A 217 -3.83 5.47 -7.88
C THR A 217 -4.16 6.49 -6.78
N ILE A 218 -5.31 6.34 -6.15
CA ILE A 218 -5.73 7.17 -5.00
C ILE A 218 -4.75 6.99 -3.84
N MET A 219 -4.29 5.77 -3.59
CA MET A 219 -3.29 5.51 -2.52
C MET A 219 -1.98 6.27 -2.77
N VAL A 220 -1.52 6.39 -4.02
CA VAL A 220 -0.34 7.21 -4.33
C VAL A 220 -0.61 8.67 -3.98
N GLU A 221 -1.75 9.20 -4.40
CA GLU A 221 -2.13 10.59 -4.14
C GLU A 221 -2.27 10.88 -2.64
N LEU A 222 -2.98 10.02 -1.90
CA LEU A 222 -3.17 10.16 -0.45
C LEU A 222 -1.82 10.09 0.30
N MET A 223 -0.90 9.23 -0.14
CA MET A 223 0.42 9.14 0.47
C MET A 223 1.19 10.46 0.34
N ILE A 224 1.15 11.11 -0.83
CA ILE A 224 1.80 12.39 -1.07
C ILE A 224 1.09 13.52 -0.33
N GLU A 225 -0.24 13.54 -0.36
CA GLU A 225 -1.05 14.53 0.36
C GLU A 225 -0.83 14.45 1.87
N GLY A 226 -0.74 13.22 2.42
CA GLY A 226 -0.42 13.00 3.82
C GLY A 226 0.97 13.52 4.21
N VAL A 227 1.98 13.28 3.38
CA VAL A 227 3.33 13.80 3.60
C VAL A 227 3.34 15.33 3.60
N ARG A 228 2.67 15.96 2.62
CA ARG A 228 2.54 17.43 2.55
C ARG A 228 1.85 18.00 3.78
N GLY A 229 0.72 17.38 4.17
CA GLY A 229 -0.06 17.84 5.31
C GLY A 229 0.68 17.70 6.65
N LEU A 230 1.45 16.61 6.82
CA LEU A 230 2.32 16.45 8.00
C LEU A 230 3.47 17.46 7.99
N GLN A 231 4.09 17.70 6.84
CA GLN A 231 5.16 18.69 6.69
C GLN A 231 4.65 20.11 7.00
N ALA A 232 3.44 20.44 6.56
CA ALA A 232 2.82 21.74 6.82
C ALA A 232 2.18 21.85 8.22
N GLY A 233 2.10 20.76 8.99
CA GLY A 233 1.47 20.74 10.30
C GLY A 233 -0.05 20.94 10.29
N ILE A 234 -0.70 20.69 9.14
CA ILE A 234 -2.16 20.90 8.96
C ILE A 234 -2.99 19.62 9.11
N LEU A 235 -2.36 18.46 9.19
CA LEU A 235 -3.05 17.18 9.39
C LEU A 235 -2.89 16.72 10.83
N ALA A 236 -4.03 16.47 11.47
CA ALA A 236 -4.11 15.86 12.80
C ALA A 236 -4.61 14.41 12.69
N PRO A 237 -3.86 13.43 13.22
CA PRO A 237 -4.30 12.04 13.23
C PRO A 237 -5.58 11.88 14.04
N GLN A 238 -6.57 11.20 13.49
CA GLN A 238 -7.86 10.91 14.14
C GLN A 238 -7.84 9.47 14.66
N PRO A 239 -7.91 9.23 15.96
CA PRO A 239 -8.01 7.89 16.53
C PRO A 239 -9.21 7.14 15.94
N GLN A 240 -9.05 5.85 15.71
CA GLN A 240 -10.15 4.99 15.31
C GLN A 240 -10.93 4.51 16.53
N ASP A 241 -12.26 4.49 16.43
CA ASP A 241 -13.11 3.86 17.44
C ASP A 241 -12.92 2.33 17.35
N PRO A 242 -12.44 1.66 18.41
CA PRO A 242 -12.18 0.23 18.40
C PRO A 242 -13.45 -0.62 18.27
N VAL A 243 -14.61 -0.06 18.60
CA VAL A 243 -15.91 -0.75 18.50
C VAL A 243 -16.45 -0.74 17.07
N VAL A 244 -16.04 0.24 16.27
CA VAL A 244 -16.50 0.38 14.88
C VAL A 244 -15.68 -0.47 13.95
N GLY A 245 -16.39 -1.26 13.11
CA GLY A 245 -15.80 -2.11 12.09
C GLY A 245 -15.11 -3.36 12.66
N ARG A 246 -14.52 -4.13 11.79
CA ARG A 246 -13.82 -5.36 12.14
C ARG A 246 -12.64 -5.65 11.21
N GLN A 247 -11.79 -6.58 11.63
CA GLN A 247 -10.72 -7.10 10.78
C GLN A 247 -11.24 -8.23 9.89
N TYR A 248 -10.96 -8.12 8.60
CA TYR A 248 -11.26 -9.13 7.59
C TYR A 248 -10.01 -9.87 7.17
N TYR A 249 -10.21 -11.11 6.72
CA TYR A 249 -9.16 -12.00 6.24
C TYR A 249 -9.33 -12.27 4.76
N VAL A 250 -8.34 -12.96 4.16
CA VAL A 250 -8.41 -13.38 2.76
C VAL A 250 -9.71 -14.13 2.49
N MET A 251 -10.46 -13.66 1.52
CA MET A 251 -11.78 -14.20 1.19
C MET A 251 -11.66 -15.55 0.49
N HIS A 252 -12.50 -16.50 0.91
CA HIS A 252 -12.58 -17.79 0.24
C HIS A 252 -13.13 -17.62 -1.19
N PRO A 253 -12.59 -18.34 -2.22
CA PRO A 253 -13.00 -18.16 -3.62
C PRO A 253 -14.51 -18.26 -3.88
N ARG A 254 -15.22 -19.14 -3.17
CA ARG A 254 -16.69 -19.26 -3.29
C ARG A 254 -17.43 -18.02 -2.82
N ILE A 255 -16.94 -17.38 -1.75
CA ILE A 255 -17.50 -16.11 -1.26
C ILE A 255 -17.18 -14.98 -2.24
N LYS A 256 -16.00 -15.00 -2.84
CA LYS A 256 -15.59 -14.02 -3.85
C LYS A 256 -16.51 -14.04 -5.08
N SER A 257 -16.87 -15.20 -5.56
CA SER A 257 -17.85 -15.34 -6.66
C SER A 257 -19.22 -14.75 -6.28
N SER A 258 -19.66 -14.94 -5.02
CA SER A 258 -20.88 -14.30 -4.50
C SER A 258 -20.73 -12.78 -4.42
N ALA A 259 -19.55 -12.27 -4.04
CA ALA A 259 -19.26 -10.83 -4.02
C ALA A 259 -19.39 -10.22 -5.42
N GLU A 260 -18.84 -10.87 -6.45
CA GLU A 260 -18.92 -10.43 -7.86
C GLU A 260 -20.40 -10.33 -8.31
N SER A 261 -21.20 -11.35 -8.00
CA SER A 261 -22.63 -11.33 -8.33
C SER A 261 -23.39 -10.21 -7.60
N ARG A 262 -23.01 -9.87 -6.37
CA ARG A 262 -23.61 -8.76 -5.63
C ARG A 262 -23.16 -7.40 -6.14
N LEU A 263 -21.89 -7.26 -6.54
CA LEU A 263 -21.38 -6.04 -7.15
C LEU A 263 -22.21 -5.66 -8.39
N LEU A 264 -22.44 -6.63 -9.29
CA LEU A 264 -23.22 -6.43 -10.52
C LEU A 264 -24.69 -6.05 -10.27
N LYS A 265 -25.26 -6.46 -9.12
CA LYS A 265 -26.67 -6.13 -8.77
C LYS A 265 -26.82 -4.78 -8.06
N GLN A 266 -25.75 -4.23 -7.51
CA GLN A 266 -25.80 -3.01 -6.69
C GLN A 266 -25.26 -1.77 -7.42
N ILE A 267 -24.61 -2.00 -8.54
CA ILE A 267 -24.06 -0.97 -9.44
C ILE A 267 -24.60 -1.26 -10.85
#